data_540e427e6bda989e4018881f7e7d8a73
#
_entry.id   540e427e6bda989e4018881f7e7d8a73
#
_cell.length_a   1.000
_cell.length_b   1.000
_cell.length_c   1.000
_cell.angle_alpha   90.00
_cell.angle_beta   90.00
_cell.angle_gamma   90.00
#
_symmetry.space_group_name_H-M   'P 1'
#
loop_
_entity.id
_entity.type
_entity.pdbx_description
1 polymer ?
#
loop_
_entity_poly.entity_id
_entity_poly.type
_entity_poly.pdbx_seq_one_letter_code
_entity_poly.pdbx_strand_id
1 'polypeptide(L)'
;METVENKKGYLGFAFRQSVPVMLGYLFLGIAFGLLLQDAGYSFWWAFLSSVVIYAGSMQFVLVSLLTGGASLFYAAVMTLFINGRHIFYGLSFVEKYKKMGAACPYMIFSLTDETYSLLCSVKVPEGMKEEKVFFWISLLDHCYWVIGSVLGALAGSGIGFDSTGIDFSMTALFIVIVVEQWQEQKSHFAALLGAVCGVSWLLILGPDRFILPALCSCVMVLLAVQGRAKGLMIEKRGTA
;
A
#
# COMPACT_ATOMS: atom_id res chain seq x y z
N MET A 1 -35.58 4.17 1.68
CA MET A 1 -34.98 5.43 1.16
C MET A 1 -34.24 6.09 2.32
N GLU A 2 -32.92 6.15 2.24
CA GLU A 2 -32.12 6.85 3.26
C GLU A 2 -32.21 8.35 3.01
N THR A 3 -32.55 9.10 4.03
CA THR A 3 -32.64 10.56 3.93
C THR A 3 -31.25 11.17 3.67
N VAL A 4 -31.20 12.23 2.85
CA VAL A 4 -29.98 12.98 2.51
C VAL A 4 -29.23 13.45 3.77
N GLU A 5 -29.95 13.69 4.83
CA GLU A 5 -29.43 14.12 6.14
C GLU A 5 -28.57 13.04 6.81
N ASN A 6 -28.94 11.75 6.66
CA ASN A 6 -28.19 10.62 7.19
C ASN A 6 -26.85 10.43 6.42
N LYS A 7 -26.84 10.65 5.09
CA LYS A 7 -25.60 10.59 4.29
C LYS A 7 -24.58 11.67 4.69
N LYS A 8 -25.02 12.90 4.97
CA LYS A 8 -24.14 13.99 5.41
C LYS A 8 -23.46 13.67 6.74
N GLY A 9 -24.15 12.99 7.67
CA GLY A 9 -23.58 12.55 8.94
C GLY A 9 -22.45 11.53 8.75
N TYR A 10 -22.64 10.52 7.90
CA TYR A 10 -21.60 9.52 7.61
C TYR A 10 -20.38 10.12 6.90
N LEU A 11 -20.59 10.95 5.87
CA LEU A 11 -19.52 11.59 5.13
C LEU A 11 -18.71 12.55 6.04
N GLY A 12 -19.39 13.36 6.86
CA GLY A 12 -18.73 14.30 7.77
C GLY A 12 -17.90 13.58 8.83
N PHE A 13 -18.39 12.46 9.35
CA PHE A 13 -17.64 11.63 10.28
C PHE A 13 -16.43 10.99 9.61
N ALA A 14 -16.63 10.32 8.46
CA ALA A 14 -15.55 9.69 7.70
C ALA A 14 -14.46 10.69 7.32
N PHE A 15 -14.84 11.89 6.85
CA PHE A 15 -13.89 12.94 6.52
C PHE A 15 -13.01 13.34 7.71
N ARG A 16 -13.61 13.53 8.89
CA ARG A 16 -12.82 13.90 10.09
C ARG A 16 -11.82 12.80 10.49
N GLN A 17 -12.21 11.54 10.35
CA GLN A 17 -11.34 10.41 10.67
C GLN A 17 -10.21 10.25 9.65
N SER A 18 -10.47 10.53 8.36
CA SER A 18 -9.51 10.35 7.28
C SER A 18 -8.55 11.53 7.05
N VAL A 19 -8.70 12.65 7.79
CA VAL A 19 -7.80 13.82 7.65
C VAL A 19 -6.31 13.47 7.73
N PRO A 20 -5.82 12.64 8.67
CA PRO A 20 -4.41 12.27 8.70
C PRO A 20 -3.96 11.53 7.43
N VAL A 21 -4.79 10.59 6.93
CA VAL A 21 -4.53 9.87 5.68
C VAL A 21 -4.58 10.82 4.49
N MET A 22 -5.54 11.77 4.46
CA MET A 22 -5.64 12.80 3.43
C MET A 22 -4.34 13.58 3.26
N LEU A 23 -3.74 14.03 4.35
CA LEU A 23 -2.49 14.80 4.28
C LEU A 23 -1.35 13.96 3.70
N GLY A 24 -1.20 12.72 4.15
CA GLY A 24 -0.21 11.78 3.62
C GLY A 24 -0.43 11.48 2.13
N TYR A 25 -1.68 11.15 1.76
CA TYR A 25 -2.02 10.77 0.39
C TYR A 25 -1.93 11.92 -0.61
N LEU A 26 -2.29 13.13 -0.22
CA LEU A 26 -2.09 14.29 -1.08
C LEU A 26 -0.59 14.54 -1.32
N PHE A 27 0.22 14.48 -0.26
CA PHE A 27 1.66 14.69 -0.39
C PHE A 27 2.33 13.60 -1.25
N LEU A 28 2.11 12.32 -0.93
CA LEU A 28 2.69 11.20 -1.67
C LEU A 28 2.11 11.08 -3.09
N GLY A 29 0.82 11.36 -3.26
CA GLY A 29 0.19 11.38 -4.57
C GLY A 29 0.78 12.46 -5.47
N ILE A 30 0.99 13.69 -4.95
CA ILE A 30 1.68 14.75 -5.69
C ILE A 30 3.09 14.30 -6.10
N ALA A 31 3.85 13.70 -5.19
CA ALA A 31 5.17 13.17 -5.50
C ALA A 31 5.13 12.10 -6.60
N PHE A 32 4.18 11.15 -6.52
CA PHE A 32 3.97 10.14 -7.56
C PHE A 32 3.64 10.78 -8.92
N GLY A 33 2.70 11.74 -8.94
CA GLY A 33 2.31 12.43 -10.15
C GLY A 33 3.45 13.19 -10.82
N LEU A 34 4.27 13.87 -10.02
CA LEU A 34 5.49 14.55 -10.49
C LEU A 34 6.49 13.57 -11.11
N LEU A 35 6.80 12.46 -10.42
CA LEU A 35 7.71 11.42 -10.92
C LEU A 35 7.20 10.78 -12.21
N LEU A 36 5.91 10.50 -12.31
CA LEU A 36 5.31 9.92 -13.50
C LEU A 36 5.37 10.88 -14.69
N GLN A 37 5.15 12.17 -14.45
CA GLN A 37 5.27 13.22 -15.46
C GLN A 37 6.73 13.39 -15.92
N ASP A 38 7.69 13.38 -15.00
CA ASP A 38 9.13 13.45 -15.30
C ASP A 38 9.58 12.25 -16.14
N ALA A 39 9.01 11.08 -15.90
CA ALA A 39 9.19 9.87 -16.72
C ALA A 39 8.55 9.96 -18.12
N GLY A 40 7.93 11.10 -18.49
CA GLY A 40 7.34 11.35 -19.81
C GLY A 40 5.88 10.90 -19.94
N TYR A 41 5.21 10.53 -18.87
CA TYR A 41 3.81 10.10 -18.88
C TYR A 41 2.89 11.26 -18.51
N SER A 42 1.83 11.48 -19.31
CA SER A 42 0.87 12.57 -19.08
C SER A 42 0.00 12.33 -17.84
N PHE A 43 -0.67 13.39 -17.37
CA PHE A 43 -1.61 13.33 -16.22
C PHE A 43 -2.73 12.29 -16.39
N TRP A 44 -3.09 11.87 -17.60
CA TRP A 44 -4.04 10.79 -17.84
C TRP A 44 -3.56 9.45 -17.30
N TRP A 45 -2.26 9.19 -17.38
CA TRP A 45 -1.67 7.98 -16.82
C TRP A 45 -1.64 8.03 -15.29
N ALA A 46 -1.39 9.21 -14.71
CA ALA A 46 -1.49 9.41 -13.26
C ALA A 46 -2.93 9.16 -12.77
N PHE A 47 -3.93 9.72 -13.45
CA PHE A 47 -5.34 9.48 -13.15
C PHE A 47 -5.70 8.00 -13.29
N LEU A 48 -5.44 7.38 -14.44
CA LEU A 48 -5.84 6.02 -14.73
C LEU A 48 -5.18 5.01 -13.76
N SER A 49 -3.87 5.14 -13.55
CA SER A 49 -3.15 4.25 -12.62
C SER A 49 -3.65 4.41 -11.17
N SER A 50 -3.94 5.63 -10.74
CA SER A 50 -4.44 5.88 -9.39
C SER A 50 -5.86 5.36 -9.18
N VAL A 51 -6.72 5.39 -10.22
CA VAL A 51 -8.08 4.83 -10.16
C VAL A 51 -8.08 3.30 -10.24
N VAL A 52 -7.22 2.70 -11.09
CA VAL A 52 -7.30 1.26 -11.41
C VAL A 52 -6.33 0.42 -10.59
N ILE A 53 -5.14 0.93 -10.27
CA ILE A 53 -4.13 0.20 -9.49
C ILE A 53 -4.28 0.50 -8.01
N TYR A 54 -4.33 1.77 -7.63
CA TYR A 54 -4.52 2.26 -6.26
C TYR A 54 -3.64 1.50 -5.23
N ALA A 55 -2.36 1.43 -5.50
CA ALA A 55 -1.37 0.76 -4.66
C ALA A 55 -0.12 1.63 -4.59
N GLY A 56 -0.10 2.59 -3.66
CA GLY A 56 0.90 3.67 -3.60
C GLY A 56 2.34 3.22 -3.80
N SER A 57 2.86 2.33 -2.95
CA SER A 57 4.23 1.82 -3.08
C SER A 57 4.50 1.12 -4.43
N MET A 58 3.51 0.35 -4.94
CA MET A 58 3.65 -0.30 -6.24
C MET A 58 3.61 0.71 -7.40
N GLN A 59 2.85 1.80 -7.28
CA GLN A 59 2.79 2.84 -8.30
C GLN A 59 4.13 3.60 -8.41
N PHE A 60 4.83 3.84 -7.31
CA PHE A 60 6.20 4.37 -7.38
C PHE A 60 7.16 3.40 -8.08
N VAL A 61 7.09 2.12 -7.74
CA VAL A 61 7.90 1.09 -8.43
C VAL A 61 7.50 0.95 -9.90
N LEU A 62 6.21 1.14 -10.23
CA LEU A 62 5.74 1.14 -11.62
C LEU A 62 6.46 2.18 -12.48
N VAL A 63 6.73 3.38 -11.96
CA VAL A 63 7.50 4.40 -12.69
C VAL A 63 8.87 3.85 -13.07
N SER A 64 9.59 3.25 -12.12
CA SER A 64 10.90 2.65 -12.37
C SER A 64 10.84 1.46 -13.35
N LEU A 65 9.79 0.64 -13.28
CA LEU A 65 9.59 -0.48 -14.20
C LEU A 65 9.34 0.00 -15.65
N LEU A 66 8.57 1.08 -15.80
CA LEU A 66 8.25 1.67 -17.09
C LEU A 66 9.49 2.32 -17.73
N THR A 67 10.24 3.10 -16.95
CA THR A 67 11.46 3.78 -17.44
C THR A 67 12.60 2.79 -17.72
N GLY A 68 12.69 1.72 -16.93
CA GLY A 68 13.69 0.64 -17.11
C GLY A 68 13.32 -0.38 -18.18
N GLY A 69 12.17 -0.27 -18.86
CA GLY A 69 11.74 -1.24 -19.87
C GLY A 69 11.58 -2.67 -19.35
N ALA A 70 11.10 -2.82 -18.11
CA ALA A 70 10.96 -4.10 -17.46
C ALA A 70 9.96 -5.02 -18.19
N SER A 71 10.24 -6.33 -18.21
CA SER A 71 9.31 -7.30 -18.77
C SER A 71 8.02 -7.41 -17.95
N LEU A 72 6.91 -7.78 -18.59
CA LEU A 72 5.63 -8.00 -17.91
C LEU A 72 5.73 -9.07 -16.83
N PHE A 73 6.54 -10.11 -17.06
CA PHE A 73 6.77 -11.15 -16.04
C PHE A 73 7.46 -10.57 -14.81
N TYR A 74 8.49 -9.75 -14.99
CA TYR A 74 9.19 -9.10 -13.88
C TYR A 74 8.24 -8.16 -13.12
N ALA A 75 7.44 -7.36 -13.84
CA ALA A 75 6.44 -6.49 -13.24
C ALA A 75 5.40 -7.26 -12.42
N ALA A 76 4.90 -8.41 -12.92
CA ALA A 76 3.96 -9.26 -12.22
C ALA A 76 4.56 -9.84 -10.92
N VAL A 77 5.78 -10.31 -10.96
CA VAL A 77 6.49 -10.84 -9.79
C VAL A 77 6.72 -9.74 -8.75
N MET A 78 7.19 -8.57 -9.16
CA MET A 78 7.37 -7.42 -8.27
C MET A 78 6.04 -6.98 -7.63
N THR A 79 4.96 -6.94 -8.42
CA THR A 79 3.62 -6.64 -7.91
C THR A 79 3.18 -7.63 -6.83
N LEU A 80 3.40 -8.92 -7.05
CA LEU A 80 3.07 -9.96 -6.07
C LEU A 80 3.84 -9.78 -4.75
N PHE A 81 5.13 -9.51 -4.83
CA PHE A 81 5.95 -9.32 -3.63
C PHE A 81 5.59 -8.04 -2.86
N ILE A 82 5.41 -6.92 -3.55
CA ILE A 82 5.12 -5.63 -2.92
C ILE A 82 3.69 -5.63 -2.35
N ASN A 83 2.71 -6.08 -3.14
CA ASN A 83 1.30 -6.05 -2.78
C ASN A 83 0.82 -7.30 -2.03
N GLY A 84 1.65 -8.34 -1.89
CA GLY A 84 1.28 -9.57 -1.19
C GLY A 84 0.78 -9.36 0.24
N ARG A 85 1.22 -8.30 0.91
CA ARG A 85 0.75 -7.89 2.23
C ARG A 85 -0.76 -7.57 2.28
N HIS A 86 -1.35 -7.07 1.18
CA HIS A 86 -2.79 -6.78 1.10
C HIS A 86 -3.66 -8.03 1.26
N ILE A 87 -3.13 -9.23 0.94
CA ILE A 87 -3.82 -10.50 1.17
C ILE A 87 -4.08 -10.69 2.67
N PHE A 88 -3.09 -10.39 3.51
CA PHE A 88 -3.22 -10.53 4.98
C PHE A 88 -4.16 -9.49 5.56
N TYR A 89 -4.14 -8.25 5.06
CA TYR A 89 -5.11 -7.23 5.45
C TYR A 89 -6.53 -7.62 5.08
N GLY A 90 -6.71 -8.11 3.85
CA GLY A 90 -8.00 -8.60 3.36
C GLY A 90 -8.57 -9.72 4.22
N LEU A 91 -7.74 -10.68 4.66
CA LEU A 91 -8.17 -11.77 5.54
C LEU A 91 -8.78 -11.28 6.85
N SER A 92 -8.25 -10.20 7.42
CA SER A 92 -8.75 -9.62 8.67
C SER A 92 -10.14 -8.97 8.52
N PHE A 93 -10.51 -8.55 7.32
CA PHE A 93 -11.77 -7.87 7.02
C PHE A 93 -12.81 -8.72 6.27
N VAL A 94 -12.50 -9.97 5.93
CA VAL A 94 -13.39 -10.85 5.13
C VAL A 94 -14.81 -10.89 5.69
N GLU A 95 -14.97 -11.13 6.99
CA GLU A 95 -16.29 -11.28 7.60
C GLU A 95 -17.07 -9.94 7.64
N LYS A 96 -16.38 -8.82 7.74
CA LYS A 96 -16.99 -7.49 7.69
C LYS A 96 -17.41 -7.12 6.26
N TYR A 97 -16.55 -7.36 5.30
CA TYR A 97 -16.79 -6.98 3.90
C TYR A 97 -17.85 -7.85 3.22
N LYS A 98 -17.97 -9.14 3.60
CA LYS A 98 -19.07 -10.00 3.12
C LYS A 98 -20.45 -9.41 3.43
N LYS A 99 -20.61 -8.68 4.53
CA LYS A 99 -21.87 -8.04 4.92
C LYS A 99 -22.20 -6.80 4.07
N MET A 100 -21.24 -6.27 3.33
CA MET A 100 -21.40 -5.03 2.54
C MET A 100 -22.01 -5.25 1.15
N GLY A 101 -22.34 -6.50 0.79
CA GLY A 101 -23.04 -6.84 -0.45
C GLY A 101 -22.29 -6.34 -1.70
N ALA A 102 -22.94 -5.54 -2.53
CA ALA A 102 -22.37 -5.01 -3.77
C ALA A 102 -21.13 -4.12 -3.58
N ALA A 103 -20.93 -3.56 -2.41
CA ALA A 103 -19.73 -2.74 -2.12
C ALA A 103 -18.49 -3.61 -1.79
N CYS A 104 -18.66 -4.91 -1.51
CA CYS A 104 -17.58 -5.80 -1.09
C CYS A 104 -16.37 -5.81 -2.06
N PRO A 105 -16.52 -5.94 -3.39
CA PRO A 105 -15.38 -5.93 -4.31
C PRO A 105 -14.59 -4.62 -4.25
N TYR A 106 -15.28 -3.49 -4.14
CA TYR A 106 -14.63 -2.19 -4.00
C TYR A 106 -13.87 -2.08 -2.67
N MET A 107 -14.43 -2.56 -1.58
CA MET A 107 -13.78 -2.53 -0.26
C MET A 107 -12.52 -3.38 -0.21
N ILE A 108 -12.50 -4.52 -0.91
CA ILE A 108 -11.31 -5.36 -1.05
C ILE A 108 -10.24 -4.65 -1.88
N PHE A 109 -10.65 -4.04 -2.99
CA PHE A 109 -9.76 -3.29 -3.88
C PHE A 109 -9.15 -2.06 -3.19
N SER A 110 -9.93 -1.31 -2.43
CA SER A 110 -9.53 -0.05 -1.80
C SER A 110 -8.79 -0.18 -0.46
N LEU A 111 -8.46 -1.41 -0.04
CA LEU A 111 -7.80 -1.67 1.23
C LEU A 111 -6.27 -1.51 1.08
N THR A 112 -5.78 -0.32 1.32
CA THR A 112 -4.34 0.02 1.42
C THR A 112 -3.84 -0.09 2.85
N ASP A 113 -2.55 0.13 3.08
CA ASP A 113 -1.93 0.08 4.42
C ASP A 113 -2.56 1.10 5.37
N GLU A 114 -2.69 2.34 4.91
CA GLU A 114 -3.20 3.47 5.69
C GLU A 114 -4.70 3.31 5.93
N THR A 115 -5.46 2.92 4.90
CA THR A 115 -6.89 2.64 5.05
C THR A 115 -7.12 1.48 6.01
N TYR A 116 -6.31 0.41 5.94
CA TYR A 116 -6.36 -0.71 6.89
C TYR A 116 -6.14 -0.24 8.33
N SER A 117 -5.07 0.51 8.58
CA SER A 117 -4.74 1.06 9.90
C SER A 117 -5.88 1.94 10.44
N LEU A 118 -6.42 2.82 9.58
CA LEU A 118 -7.53 3.69 9.96
C LEU A 118 -8.80 2.89 10.29
N LEU A 119 -9.18 1.92 9.47
CA LEU A 119 -10.37 1.07 9.70
C LEU A 119 -10.23 0.19 10.94
N CYS A 120 -9.02 -0.21 11.32
CA CYS A 120 -8.76 -0.93 12.58
C CYS A 120 -8.90 -0.04 13.82
N SER A 121 -8.57 1.24 13.71
CA SER A 121 -8.52 2.17 14.83
C SER A 121 -9.83 2.97 15.04
N VAL A 122 -10.64 3.15 13.98
CA VAL A 122 -11.83 3.98 14.03
C VAL A 122 -12.89 3.39 14.96
N LYS A 123 -13.39 4.23 15.88
CA LYS A 123 -14.50 3.90 16.74
C LYS A 123 -15.78 4.51 16.18
N VAL A 124 -16.64 3.66 15.65
CA VAL A 124 -17.90 4.09 15.04
C VAL A 124 -18.90 4.48 16.13
N PRO A 125 -19.48 5.69 16.10
CA PRO A 125 -20.47 6.13 17.08
C PRO A 125 -21.74 5.26 17.08
N GLU A 126 -22.40 5.16 18.22
CA GLU A 126 -23.71 4.52 18.34
C GLU A 126 -24.72 5.16 17.38
N GLY A 127 -25.50 4.33 16.69
CA GLY A 127 -26.47 4.78 15.69
C GLY A 127 -25.92 4.89 14.27
N MET A 128 -24.59 4.80 14.06
CA MET A 128 -24.00 4.69 12.73
C MET A 128 -23.72 3.23 12.35
N LYS A 129 -23.96 2.88 11.09
CA LYS A 129 -23.61 1.56 10.56
C LYS A 129 -22.11 1.52 10.18
N GLU A 130 -21.37 0.57 10.73
CA GLU A 130 -19.93 0.40 10.51
C GLU A 130 -19.60 0.29 9.02
N GLU A 131 -20.41 -0.49 8.28
CA GLU A 131 -20.20 -0.74 6.84
C GLU A 131 -20.23 0.57 6.02
N LYS A 132 -21.09 1.51 6.40
CA LYS A 132 -21.19 2.80 5.70
C LYS A 132 -20.05 3.72 6.04
N VAL A 133 -19.66 3.76 7.31
CA VAL A 133 -18.47 4.52 7.74
C VAL A 133 -17.24 4.02 6.99
N PHE A 134 -17.03 2.71 6.94
CA PHE A 134 -15.91 2.09 6.25
C PHE A 134 -15.91 2.41 4.76
N PHE A 135 -17.08 2.31 4.10
CA PHE A 135 -17.22 2.66 2.69
C PHE A 135 -16.82 4.12 2.43
N TRP A 136 -17.31 5.07 3.24
CA TRP A 136 -16.99 6.48 3.04
C TRP A 136 -15.52 6.80 3.31
N ILE A 137 -14.91 6.19 4.32
CA ILE A 137 -13.47 6.33 4.59
C ILE A 137 -12.67 5.84 3.37
N SER A 138 -12.92 4.61 2.93
CA SER A 138 -12.19 4.02 1.79
C SER A 138 -12.37 4.82 0.50
N LEU A 139 -13.57 5.36 0.26
CA LEU A 139 -13.83 6.21 -0.91
C LEU A 139 -13.09 7.54 -0.83
N LEU A 140 -13.06 8.18 0.33
CA LEU A 140 -12.34 9.43 0.55
C LEU A 140 -10.84 9.23 0.38
N ASP A 141 -10.27 8.20 0.99
CA ASP A 141 -8.85 7.87 0.88
C ASP A 141 -8.45 7.66 -0.58
N HIS A 142 -9.26 6.90 -1.33
CA HIS A 142 -9.04 6.71 -2.77
C HIS A 142 -9.09 8.04 -3.54
N CYS A 143 -10.09 8.88 -3.25
CA CYS A 143 -10.18 10.21 -3.88
C CYS A 143 -8.96 11.08 -3.57
N TYR A 144 -8.45 11.07 -2.34
CA TYR A 144 -7.26 11.86 -1.96
C TYR A 144 -6.03 11.45 -2.76
N TRP A 145 -5.82 10.14 -2.93
CA TRP A 145 -4.73 9.62 -3.74
C TRP A 145 -4.84 10.03 -5.21
N VAL A 146 -6.02 9.86 -5.81
CA VAL A 146 -6.29 10.26 -7.21
C VAL A 146 -6.07 11.77 -7.40
N ILE A 147 -6.61 12.59 -6.50
CA ILE A 147 -6.47 14.05 -6.56
C ILE A 147 -4.99 14.44 -6.44
N GLY A 148 -4.28 13.92 -5.46
CA GLY A 148 -2.85 14.17 -5.28
C GLY A 148 -2.05 13.82 -6.53
N SER A 149 -2.25 12.63 -7.08
CA SER A 149 -1.54 12.13 -8.27
C SER A 149 -1.79 13.00 -9.51
N VAL A 150 -3.04 13.41 -9.72
CA VAL A 150 -3.39 14.28 -10.85
C VAL A 150 -2.82 15.68 -10.67
N LEU A 151 -2.91 16.25 -9.46
CA LEU A 151 -2.34 17.57 -9.17
C LEU A 151 -0.82 17.56 -9.36
N GLY A 152 -0.13 16.50 -8.91
CA GLY A 152 1.31 16.36 -9.12
C GLY A 152 1.69 16.30 -10.60
N ALA A 153 1.01 15.48 -11.38
CA ALA A 153 1.26 15.36 -12.82
C ALA A 153 0.98 16.66 -13.59
N LEU A 154 -0.09 17.39 -13.23
CA LEU A 154 -0.39 18.69 -13.81
C LEU A 154 0.65 19.75 -13.42
N ALA A 155 1.08 19.79 -12.16
CA ALA A 155 2.12 20.69 -11.70
C ALA A 155 3.45 20.44 -12.43
N GLY A 156 3.83 19.18 -12.60
CA GLY A 156 5.03 18.79 -13.35
C GLY A 156 5.00 19.20 -14.82
N SER A 157 3.82 19.21 -15.46
CA SER A 157 3.68 19.60 -16.86
C SER A 157 3.75 21.12 -17.10
N GLY A 158 3.38 21.93 -16.08
CA GLY A 158 3.24 23.38 -16.23
C GLY A 158 4.48 24.20 -15.82
N ILE A 159 5.29 23.64 -14.96
CA ILE A 159 6.46 24.32 -14.41
C ILE A 159 7.62 23.39 -14.75
N GLY A 160 8.60 23.80 -15.57
CA GLY A 160 9.81 22.99 -15.79
C GLY A 160 10.45 22.67 -14.42
N PHE A 161 9.83 21.77 -13.68
CA PHE A 161 10.14 21.46 -12.29
C PHE A 161 11.40 20.60 -12.27
N ASP A 162 12.39 21.03 -11.52
CA ASP A 162 13.55 20.19 -11.25
C ASP A 162 13.11 19.05 -10.31
N SER A 163 13.03 17.84 -10.85
CA SER A 163 12.66 16.64 -10.11
C SER A 163 13.74 16.17 -9.14
N THR A 164 14.88 16.86 -9.08
CA THR A 164 15.98 16.57 -8.17
C THR A 164 15.48 16.55 -6.71
N GLY A 165 15.49 15.38 -6.10
CA GLY A 165 14.98 15.15 -4.74
C GLY A 165 13.56 14.56 -4.65
N ILE A 166 12.75 14.59 -5.72
CA ILE A 166 11.45 13.89 -5.72
C ILE A 166 11.68 12.36 -5.70
N ASP A 167 12.73 11.86 -6.33
CA ASP A 167 13.16 10.46 -6.24
C ASP A 167 13.34 10.01 -4.78
N PHE A 168 13.71 10.93 -3.89
CA PHE A 168 13.80 10.67 -2.46
C PHE A 168 12.43 10.38 -1.82
N SER A 169 11.33 10.84 -2.40
CA SER A 169 9.97 10.57 -1.87
C SER A 169 9.67 9.08 -1.82
N MET A 170 10.11 8.31 -2.83
CA MET A 170 9.98 6.85 -2.82
C MET A 170 10.82 6.22 -1.71
N THR A 171 12.06 6.66 -1.55
CA THR A 171 12.93 6.18 -0.47
C THR A 171 12.34 6.54 0.89
N ALA A 172 11.87 7.77 1.07
CA ALA A 172 11.21 8.22 2.29
C ALA A 172 9.97 7.40 2.60
N LEU A 173 9.12 7.10 1.61
CA LEU A 173 7.95 6.23 1.78
C LEU A 173 8.34 4.84 2.32
N PHE A 174 9.32 4.19 1.71
CA PHE A 174 9.78 2.88 2.18
C PHE A 174 10.42 2.94 3.57
N ILE A 175 11.16 4.01 3.89
CA ILE A 175 11.70 4.21 5.24
C ILE A 175 10.56 4.34 6.26
N VAL A 176 9.53 5.13 5.98
CA VAL A 176 8.35 5.27 6.84
C VAL A 176 7.68 3.92 7.07
N ILE A 177 7.42 3.16 6.00
CA ILE A 177 6.83 1.81 6.12
C ILE A 177 7.69 0.88 7.00
N VAL A 178 9.01 0.91 6.84
CA VAL A 178 9.92 0.11 7.67
C VAL A 178 9.86 0.54 9.13
N VAL A 179 9.84 1.86 9.41
CA VAL A 179 9.76 2.41 10.78
C VAL A 179 8.43 2.04 11.44
N GLU A 180 7.30 2.19 10.74
CA GLU A 180 5.98 1.81 11.24
C GLU A 180 5.92 0.31 11.55
N GLN A 181 6.34 -0.54 10.63
CA GLN A 181 6.40 -1.99 10.86
C GLN A 181 7.34 -2.36 12.00
N TRP A 182 8.45 -1.65 12.16
CA TRP A 182 9.36 -1.85 13.28
C TRP A 182 8.71 -1.53 14.62
N GLN A 183 7.92 -0.45 14.70
CA GLN A 183 7.23 -0.06 15.92
C GLN A 183 6.07 -1.00 16.28
N GLU A 184 5.34 -1.52 15.27
CA GLU A 184 4.18 -2.38 15.48
C GLU A 184 4.54 -3.83 15.81
N GLN A 185 5.66 -4.33 15.31
CA GLN A 185 6.04 -5.73 15.45
C GLN A 185 6.88 -6.00 16.69
N LYS A 186 6.50 -7.01 17.48
CA LYS A 186 7.30 -7.49 18.63
C LYS A 186 8.59 -8.22 18.23
N SER A 187 8.65 -8.75 17.00
CA SER A 187 9.81 -9.46 16.47
C SER A 187 10.32 -8.75 15.22
N HIS A 188 11.55 -8.31 15.26
CA HIS A 188 12.24 -7.63 14.16
C HIS A 188 12.99 -8.58 13.24
N PHE A 189 12.85 -9.90 13.45
CA PHE A 189 13.57 -10.93 12.70
C PHE A 189 13.37 -10.81 11.19
N ALA A 190 12.11 -10.60 10.75
CA ALA A 190 11.80 -10.48 9.32
C ALA A 190 12.43 -9.23 8.68
N ALA A 191 12.43 -8.11 9.39
CA ALA A 191 13.06 -6.87 8.91
C ALA A 191 14.57 -7.00 8.80
N LEU A 192 15.22 -7.58 9.83
CA LEU A 192 16.67 -7.84 9.81
C LEU A 192 17.05 -8.84 8.71
N LEU A 193 16.29 -9.92 8.55
CA LEU A 193 16.50 -10.89 7.48
C LEU A 193 16.37 -10.23 6.12
N GLY A 194 15.35 -9.40 5.91
CA GLY A 194 15.17 -8.64 4.67
C GLY A 194 16.36 -7.73 4.37
N ALA A 195 16.85 -7.00 5.38
CA ALA A 195 18.03 -6.14 5.24
C ALA A 195 19.29 -6.96 4.88
N VAL A 196 19.52 -8.07 5.55
CA VAL A 196 20.67 -8.96 5.26
C VAL A 196 20.59 -9.54 3.85
N CYS A 197 19.42 -10.06 3.45
CA CYS A 197 19.24 -10.58 2.09
C CYS A 197 19.40 -9.45 1.05
N GLY A 198 18.83 -8.28 1.28
CA GLY A 198 18.93 -7.13 0.37
C GLY A 198 20.39 -6.71 0.16
N VAL A 199 21.13 -6.48 1.23
CA VAL A 199 22.54 -6.08 1.16
C VAL A 199 23.40 -7.17 0.52
N SER A 200 23.19 -8.44 0.90
CA SER A 200 23.97 -9.54 0.33
C SER A 200 23.82 -9.65 -1.18
N TRP A 201 22.58 -9.64 -1.67
CA TRP A 201 22.32 -9.74 -3.09
C TRP A 201 22.70 -8.47 -3.89
N LEU A 202 22.60 -7.29 -3.25
CA LEU A 202 23.08 -6.04 -3.82
C LEU A 202 24.58 -6.08 -4.09
N LEU A 203 25.35 -6.62 -3.16
CA LEU A 203 26.82 -6.77 -3.30
C LEU A 203 27.20 -7.83 -4.34
N ILE A 204 26.38 -8.89 -4.50
CA ILE A 204 26.68 -10.00 -5.44
C ILE A 204 26.26 -9.66 -6.86
N LEU A 205 25.06 -9.11 -7.09
CA LEU A 205 24.45 -8.92 -8.41
C LEU A 205 24.39 -7.46 -8.88
N GLY A 206 24.71 -6.51 -7.99
CA GLY A 206 24.60 -5.08 -8.28
C GLY A 206 23.16 -4.55 -8.24
N PRO A 207 22.98 -3.23 -8.45
CA PRO A 207 21.70 -2.53 -8.22
C PRO A 207 20.57 -2.94 -9.16
N ASP A 208 20.88 -3.41 -10.38
CA ASP A 208 19.85 -3.68 -11.40
C ASP A 208 19.13 -5.02 -11.22
N ARG A 209 19.72 -5.98 -10.49
CA ARG A 209 19.25 -7.38 -10.47
C ARG A 209 19.07 -7.98 -9.08
N PHE A 210 19.40 -7.26 -8.00
CA PHE A 210 19.41 -7.82 -6.63
C PHE A 210 18.03 -8.04 -6.02
N ILE A 211 17.03 -7.25 -6.40
CA ILE A 211 15.73 -7.19 -5.70
C ILE A 211 15.02 -8.54 -5.71
N LEU A 212 14.89 -9.18 -6.87
CA LEU A 212 14.19 -10.45 -7.02
C LEU A 212 14.84 -11.59 -6.21
N PRO A 213 16.16 -11.86 -6.33
CA PRO A 213 16.84 -12.87 -5.53
C PRO A 213 16.77 -12.58 -4.02
N ALA A 214 16.85 -11.29 -3.62
CA ALA A 214 16.73 -10.90 -2.22
C ALA A 214 15.35 -11.24 -1.65
N LEU A 215 14.28 -10.89 -2.38
CA LEU A 215 12.91 -11.20 -1.97
C LEU A 215 12.65 -12.70 -1.93
N CYS A 216 13.05 -13.45 -2.96
CA CYS A 216 12.88 -14.90 -3.00
C CYS A 216 13.61 -15.60 -1.85
N SER A 217 14.86 -15.23 -1.59
CA SER A 217 15.65 -15.84 -0.50
C SER A 217 15.06 -15.48 0.88
N CYS A 218 14.63 -14.24 1.07
CA CYS A 218 13.99 -13.82 2.32
C CYS A 218 12.70 -14.61 2.58
N VAL A 219 11.82 -14.76 1.58
CA VAL A 219 10.59 -15.53 1.70
C VAL A 219 10.87 -17.01 1.96
N MET A 220 11.82 -17.61 1.26
CA MET A 220 12.19 -19.01 1.48
C MET A 220 12.67 -19.26 2.92
N VAL A 221 13.52 -18.38 3.46
CA VAL A 221 14.00 -18.50 4.84
C VAL A 221 12.86 -18.31 5.84
N LEU A 222 11.97 -17.33 5.65
CA LEU A 222 10.82 -17.13 6.52
C LEU A 222 9.88 -18.34 6.54
N LEU A 223 9.58 -18.91 5.38
CA LEU A 223 8.74 -20.13 5.28
C LEU A 223 9.40 -21.33 5.96
N ALA A 224 10.71 -21.52 5.80
CA ALA A 224 11.47 -22.59 6.45
C ALA A 224 11.45 -22.43 7.98
N VAL A 225 11.61 -21.23 8.49
CA VAL A 225 11.59 -20.95 9.95
C VAL A 225 10.17 -21.17 10.50
N GLN A 226 9.12 -20.71 9.82
CA GLN A 226 7.74 -20.95 10.23
C GLN A 226 7.37 -22.45 10.19
N GLY A 227 7.81 -23.16 9.16
CA GLY A 227 7.59 -24.61 9.04
C GLY A 227 8.20 -25.39 10.20
N ARG A 228 9.44 -25.04 10.61
CA ARG A 228 10.10 -25.65 11.77
C ARG A 228 9.39 -25.32 13.08
N ALA A 229 8.94 -24.09 13.27
CA ALA A 229 8.23 -23.70 14.48
C ALA A 229 6.89 -24.44 14.64
N LYS A 230 6.14 -24.63 13.53
CA LYS A 230 4.90 -25.43 13.52
C LYS A 230 5.18 -26.92 13.77
N GLY A 231 6.22 -27.49 13.18
CA GLY A 231 6.63 -28.88 13.41
C GLY A 231 6.93 -29.15 14.88
N LEU A 232 7.70 -28.29 15.54
CA LEU A 232 8.02 -28.39 16.96
C LEU A 232 6.81 -28.26 17.89
N MET A 233 5.79 -27.45 17.50
CA MET A 233 4.55 -27.33 18.27
C MET A 233 3.66 -28.60 18.16
N ILE A 234 3.65 -29.23 17.00
CA ILE A 234 2.89 -30.46 16.77
C ILE A 234 3.52 -31.62 17.53
N GLU A 235 4.86 -31.72 17.51
CA GLU A 235 5.61 -32.76 18.23
C GLU A 235 5.41 -32.65 19.75
N LYS A 236 5.43 -31.42 20.31
CA LYS A 236 5.16 -31.20 21.75
C LYS A 236 3.70 -31.52 22.16
N ARG A 237 2.74 -31.41 21.22
CA ARG A 237 1.33 -31.80 21.48
C ARG A 237 1.09 -33.30 21.35
N GLY A 238 1.91 -34.03 20.61
CA GLY A 238 1.81 -35.47 20.45
C GLY A 238 2.50 -36.28 21.57
N THR A 239 3.32 -35.61 22.40
CA THR A 239 4.07 -36.24 23.53
C THR A 239 3.46 -35.90 24.90
N ALA A 240 2.37 -35.18 24.97
CA ALA A 240 1.60 -34.87 26.20
C ALA A 240 0.23 -35.57 26.16
#